data_2e90fb38bd003455c9b77234d61a8b88
#
_entry.id   2e90fb38bd003455c9b77234d61a8b88
#
_cell.length_a   1.000
_cell.length_b   1.000
_cell.length_c   1.000
_cell.angle_alpha   90.00
_cell.angle_beta   90.00
_cell.angle_gamma   90.00
#
_symmetry.space_group_name_H-M   'P 1'
#
loop_
_entity.id
_entity.type
_entity.pdbx_description
1 polymer ?
#
loop_
_entity_poly.entity_id
_entity_poly.type
_entity_poly.pdbx_seq_one_letter_code
_entity_poly.pdbx_strand_id
1 'polypeptide(L)'
;MKKIYSVILLLAVMLSSCTKDETDIMTDDNSNAPALAKTRSDGSDMVEYELLPNPYTVDVIQGVYDSYNVSKTIEPTDLYVRFLPQDSLQLIALKNDYDLELFDYPLNIELPEDAVYQDPTIPEGSFTWLYTTVKPDFAFPKEIPYEVIEECYIPAEDETISPTRGGIINVEEAAFLSLGYPLEEQEPETRGKRRPEGTIRVYDDYAGTFVPVKGVKIRCHRFIKWSTTFTDESGHYTMDSKFRFGPHYAIVFDNRKGFDIWGNWGPIARANLNMGWHSNRGHSRDINAGSFAWDWAAVNNATYDYYKMCEETGIAKPPRNLKIWVFKRWTTSSTPMLRRIVHPIGYNGNSSWKNFFINIGYGTLATVLNQMLKKVLPDITIGTGGHSYRKVYDVVNHELSHASHFSQVGSAHWAKYISYITVSYTHLTLPTNREV
;
A
#
# COMPACT_ATOMS: atom_id res chain seq x y z
N MET A 1 8.86 23.53 -5.06
CA MET A 1 8.24 22.34 -5.62
C MET A 1 8.88 21.88 -6.94
N LYS A 2 8.92 22.64 -8.01
CA LYS A 2 9.64 22.26 -9.26
C LYS A 2 11.09 21.78 -9.06
N LYS A 3 11.81 22.31 -8.08
CA LYS A 3 13.21 21.91 -7.76
C LYS A 3 13.34 20.54 -7.07
N ILE A 4 12.31 20.09 -6.33
CA ILE A 4 12.31 18.77 -5.67
C ILE A 4 12.07 17.68 -6.71
N TYR A 5 11.18 17.90 -7.67
CA TYR A 5 10.97 16.97 -8.79
C TYR A 5 12.22 16.83 -9.67
N SER A 6 12.95 17.94 -9.90
CA SER A 6 14.22 17.88 -10.63
C SER A 6 15.29 17.08 -9.91
N VAL A 7 15.31 17.08 -8.59
CA VAL A 7 16.29 16.33 -7.78
C VAL A 7 15.97 14.83 -7.76
N ILE A 8 14.68 14.47 -7.62
CA ILE A 8 14.24 13.07 -7.71
C ILE A 8 14.47 12.54 -9.13
N LEU A 9 14.20 13.34 -10.14
CA LEU A 9 14.47 13.01 -11.55
C LEU A 9 15.97 12.83 -11.82
N LEU A 10 16.83 13.69 -11.25
CA LEU A 10 18.28 13.62 -11.43
C LEU A 10 18.88 12.41 -10.71
N LEU A 11 18.39 12.07 -9.51
CA LEU A 11 18.81 10.85 -8.80
C LEU A 11 18.41 9.59 -9.58
N ALA A 12 17.25 9.57 -10.19
CA ALA A 12 16.80 8.47 -11.03
C ALA A 12 17.66 8.30 -12.29
N VAL A 13 18.02 9.39 -12.93
CA VAL A 13 18.90 9.38 -14.12
C VAL A 13 20.31 8.89 -13.77
N MET A 14 20.82 9.19 -12.58
CA MET A 14 22.17 8.73 -12.16
C MET A 14 22.21 7.26 -11.77
N LEU A 15 21.05 6.64 -11.43
CA LEU A 15 20.97 5.24 -11.03
C LEU A 15 20.61 4.30 -12.18
N SER A 16 20.32 4.81 -13.38
CA SER A 16 19.87 4.05 -14.55
C SER A 16 20.98 3.41 -15.37
N SER A 17 22.17 3.24 -14.81
CA SER A 17 23.35 2.86 -15.59
C SER A 17 23.52 1.35 -15.85
N CYS A 18 22.54 0.53 -15.59
CA CYS A 18 22.65 -0.92 -15.82
C CYS A 18 22.04 -1.43 -17.12
N THR A 19 21.43 -0.61 -17.95
CA THR A 19 20.90 -1.07 -19.24
C THR A 19 21.46 -0.26 -20.39
N LYS A 20 22.29 -0.89 -21.23
CA LYS A 20 22.54 -0.43 -22.59
C LYS A 20 21.43 -0.98 -23.47
N ASP A 21 20.47 -0.14 -23.77
CA ASP A 21 19.75 -0.20 -25.04
C ASP A 21 19.54 1.25 -25.48
N GLU A 22 20.09 1.57 -26.63
CA GLU A 22 19.83 2.79 -27.35
C GLU A 22 18.34 2.85 -27.68
N THR A 23 17.63 3.80 -27.06
CA THR A 23 16.28 4.12 -27.51
C THR A 23 16.08 5.62 -27.54
N ASP A 24 15.67 6.03 -28.69
CA ASP A 24 15.22 7.36 -29.05
C ASP A 24 14.33 7.97 -27.96
N ILE A 25 14.69 9.15 -27.54
CA ILE A 25 13.83 10.03 -26.75
C ILE A 25 12.72 10.50 -27.67
N MET A 26 11.61 9.78 -27.71
CA MET A 26 10.38 10.33 -28.26
C MET A 26 9.82 11.34 -27.24
N THR A 27 9.99 12.61 -27.55
CA THR A 27 9.20 13.69 -26.97
C THR A 27 7.80 13.60 -27.56
N ASP A 28 6.94 12.83 -26.91
CA ASP A 28 5.51 12.89 -27.20
C ASP A 28 4.82 13.73 -26.13
N ASP A 29 4.45 14.91 -26.57
CA ASP A 29 3.72 15.93 -25.84
C ASP A 29 2.23 15.51 -25.79
N ASN A 30 1.94 14.44 -25.03
CA ASN A 30 0.57 14.03 -24.78
C ASN A 30 0.33 13.92 -23.27
N SER A 31 -0.19 15.00 -22.72
CA SER A 31 -0.54 15.23 -21.32
C SER A 31 -1.73 14.37 -20.88
N ASN A 32 -1.51 13.06 -20.74
CA ASN A 32 -2.37 12.15 -20.00
C ASN A 32 -1.59 11.49 -18.87
N ALA A 33 -1.14 12.34 -17.92
CA ALA A 33 -0.92 11.84 -16.58
C ALA A 33 -2.25 11.31 -16.06
N PRO A 34 -2.32 10.11 -15.44
CA PRO A 34 -3.46 9.80 -14.62
C PRO A 34 -3.52 10.94 -13.60
N ALA A 35 -4.57 11.73 -13.71
CA ALA A 35 -4.86 12.74 -12.73
C ALA A 35 -4.85 12.04 -11.39
N LEU A 36 -4.24 12.69 -10.39
CA LEU A 36 -4.55 12.47 -8.99
C LEU A 36 -6.00 12.11 -8.92
N ALA A 37 -6.31 10.98 -8.35
CA ALA A 37 -7.66 10.52 -8.33
C ALA A 37 -8.53 11.45 -7.48
N LYS A 38 -8.82 12.53 -8.06
CA LYS A 38 -10.12 13.13 -8.00
C LYS A 38 -10.94 12.22 -8.84
N THR A 39 -11.89 11.50 -8.31
CA THR A 39 -12.87 10.79 -9.10
C THR A 39 -13.58 11.83 -9.96
N ARG A 40 -13.14 11.95 -11.19
CA ARG A 40 -13.81 12.75 -12.18
C ARG A 40 -14.72 11.82 -12.95
N SER A 41 -16.01 11.92 -12.75
CA SER A 41 -16.98 11.27 -13.62
C SER A 41 -17.02 11.93 -15.02
N ASP A 42 -16.47 13.13 -15.18
CA ASP A 42 -16.50 13.88 -16.46
C ASP A 42 -15.43 14.96 -16.64
N GLY A 43 -14.42 14.97 -15.80
CA GLY A 43 -13.28 15.90 -15.99
C GLY A 43 -13.37 17.24 -15.30
N SER A 44 -14.38 17.58 -14.51
CA SER A 44 -14.53 18.94 -13.96
C SER A 44 -14.61 19.10 -12.45
N ASP A 45 -15.17 18.17 -11.66
CA ASP A 45 -15.45 18.45 -10.25
C ASP A 45 -14.84 17.44 -9.28
N MET A 46 -14.40 17.94 -8.11
CA MET A 46 -14.04 17.12 -6.95
C MET A 46 -15.29 16.42 -6.46
N VAL A 47 -15.29 15.09 -6.41
CA VAL A 47 -16.36 14.36 -5.74
C VAL A 47 -16.20 14.55 -4.24
N GLU A 48 -17.15 15.23 -3.63
CA GLU A 48 -17.27 15.31 -2.18
C GLU A 48 -17.90 14.01 -1.70
N TYR A 49 -17.19 13.27 -0.83
CA TYR A 49 -17.71 12.05 -0.24
C TYR A 49 -18.54 12.39 0.99
N GLU A 50 -19.77 11.91 1.02
CA GLU A 50 -20.62 12.01 2.20
C GLU A 50 -20.15 11.03 3.29
N LEU A 51 -19.99 11.53 4.50
CA LEU A 51 -19.72 10.69 5.67
C LEU A 51 -21.00 9.97 6.07
N LEU A 52 -20.98 8.66 6.01
CA LEU A 52 -22.11 7.81 6.39
C LEU A 52 -22.17 7.67 7.92
N PRO A 53 -23.37 7.69 8.53
CA PRO A 53 -23.54 7.43 9.96
C PRO A 53 -22.98 6.06 10.34
N ASN A 54 -22.13 6.02 11.37
CA ASN A 54 -21.47 4.79 11.79
C ASN A 54 -22.37 3.98 12.75
N PRO A 55 -22.81 2.76 12.36
CA PRO A 55 -23.70 1.96 13.20
C PRO A 55 -23.02 1.35 14.44
N TYR A 56 -21.71 1.45 14.53
CA TYR A 56 -20.95 0.90 15.66
C TYR A 56 -20.62 1.94 16.73
N THR A 57 -21.12 3.19 16.66
CA THR A 57 -20.92 4.14 17.75
C THR A 57 -21.60 3.66 19.04
N VAL A 58 -21.00 3.99 20.19
CA VAL A 58 -21.55 3.64 21.50
C VAL A 58 -23.00 4.13 21.62
N ASP A 59 -23.28 5.35 21.15
CA ASP A 59 -24.62 5.95 21.22
C ASP A 59 -25.67 5.16 20.41
N VAL A 60 -25.32 4.73 19.20
CA VAL A 60 -26.23 3.93 18.36
C VAL A 60 -26.51 2.58 19.00
N ILE A 61 -25.46 1.90 19.48
CA ILE A 61 -25.62 0.59 20.13
C ILE A 61 -26.40 0.72 21.45
N GLN A 62 -26.13 1.76 22.25
CA GLN A 62 -26.91 2.04 23.45
C GLN A 62 -28.40 2.28 23.13
N GLY A 63 -28.68 3.08 22.09
CA GLY A 63 -30.05 3.31 21.61
C GLY A 63 -30.75 2.01 21.16
N VAL A 64 -30.04 1.04 20.61
CA VAL A 64 -30.61 -0.28 20.33
C VAL A 64 -31.05 -0.96 21.64
N TYR A 65 -30.18 -1.05 22.66
CA TYR A 65 -30.53 -1.68 23.92
C TYR A 65 -31.71 -0.98 24.63
N ASP A 66 -31.69 0.35 24.62
CA ASP A 66 -32.75 1.17 25.24
C ASP A 66 -34.10 0.96 24.54
N SER A 67 -34.14 0.84 23.20
CA SER A 67 -35.34 0.62 22.41
C SER A 67 -36.04 -0.70 22.74
N TYR A 68 -35.28 -1.67 23.23
CA TYR A 68 -35.82 -2.98 23.68
C TYR A 68 -35.96 -3.08 25.20
N ASN A 69 -35.80 -1.97 25.93
CA ASN A 69 -35.91 -1.88 27.40
C ASN A 69 -34.92 -2.84 28.12
N VAL A 70 -33.73 -3.01 27.57
CA VAL A 70 -32.66 -3.80 28.18
C VAL A 70 -31.68 -2.87 28.89
N SER A 71 -31.65 -2.94 30.20
CA SER A 71 -30.70 -2.14 31.02
C SER A 71 -29.29 -2.74 30.87
N LYS A 72 -28.53 -2.22 29.93
CA LYS A 72 -27.10 -2.52 29.71
C LYS A 72 -26.40 -1.20 29.37
N THR A 73 -25.37 -0.85 30.12
CA THR A 73 -24.48 0.25 29.77
C THR A 73 -23.45 -0.25 28.78
N ILE A 74 -23.31 0.44 27.67
CA ILE A 74 -22.36 0.09 26.63
C ILE A 74 -21.06 0.85 26.85
N GLU A 75 -20.00 0.12 27.10
CA GLU A 75 -18.63 0.65 27.17
C GLU A 75 -17.93 0.47 25.83
N PRO A 76 -17.09 1.41 25.37
CA PRO A 76 -16.41 1.29 24.10
C PRO A 76 -15.47 0.07 24.07
N THR A 77 -15.55 -0.70 23.02
CA THR A 77 -14.63 -1.81 22.73
C THR A 77 -13.49 -1.40 21.81
N ASP A 78 -13.70 -0.32 21.06
CA ASP A 78 -12.77 0.19 20.04
C ASP A 78 -12.91 1.71 19.94
N LEU A 79 -11.81 2.38 19.57
CA LEU A 79 -11.79 3.79 19.21
C LEU A 79 -11.55 3.91 17.71
N TYR A 80 -12.39 4.67 17.01
CA TYR A 80 -12.12 5.07 15.64
C TYR A 80 -11.23 6.30 15.67
N VAL A 81 -10.04 6.19 15.11
CA VAL A 81 -9.00 7.20 15.21
C VAL A 81 -8.37 7.51 13.84
N ARG A 82 -7.74 8.68 13.75
CA ARG A 82 -6.88 9.02 12.62
C ARG A 82 -5.55 9.60 13.09
N PHE A 83 -4.50 9.32 12.33
CA PHE A 83 -3.14 9.80 12.55
C PHE A 83 -2.68 10.63 11.36
N LEU A 84 -1.92 11.71 11.62
CA LEU A 84 -1.30 12.52 10.57
C LEU A 84 0.23 12.42 10.67
N PRO A 85 0.86 11.40 10.09
CA PRO A 85 2.31 11.29 10.10
C PRO A 85 2.93 12.50 9.39
N GLN A 86 3.91 13.11 10.01
CA GLN A 86 4.63 14.27 9.46
C GLN A 86 5.80 13.84 8.57
N ASP A 87 6.16 12.56 8.63
CA ASP A 87 7.24 11.97 7.86
C ASP A 87 7.12 10.44 7.75
N SER A 88 7.97 9.83 6.92
CA SER A 88 7.94 8.39 6.69
C SER A 88 8.41 7.56 7.89
N LEU A 89 9.17 8.11 8.82
CA LEU A 89 9.54 7.37 10.03
C LEU A 89 8.31 7.20 10.92
N GLN A 90 7.51 8.26 11.07
CA GLN A 90 6.25 8.20 11.80
C GLN A 90 5.26 7.23 11.13
N LEU A 91 5.17 7.24 9.79
CA LEU A 91 4.36 6.26 9.06
C LEU A 91 4.84 4.81 9.28
N ILE A 92 6.15 4.59 9.26
CA ILE A 92 6.74 3.28 9.52
C ILE A 92 6.50 2.85 10.97
N ALA A 93 6.62 3.78 11.93
CA ALA A 93 6.35 3.50 13.33
C ALA A 93 4.89 3.09 13.56
N LEU A 94 3.92 3.80 12.99
CA LEU A 94 2.51 3.41 13.07
C LEU A 94 2.28 1.99 12.59
N LYS A 95 2.90 1.59 11.47
CA LYS A 95 2.74 0.27 10.88
C LYS A 95 3.49 -0.83 11.64
N ASN A 96 4.76 -0.61 11.99
CA ASN A 96 5.65 -1.68 12.47
C ASN A 96 5.76 -1.71 13.99
N ASP A 97 5.79 -0.56 14.65
CA ASP A 97 6.00 -0.46 16.10
C ASP A 97 4.66 -0.52 16.86
N TYR A 98 3.60 -0.01 16.24
CA TYR A 98 2.25 -0.03 16.79
C TYR A 98 1.33 -1.08 16.15
N ASP A 99 1.82 -1.79 15.14
CA ASP A 99 1.11 -2.88 14.42
C ASP A 99 -0.28 -2.48 13.90
N LEU A 100 -0.38 -1.25 13.38
CA LEU A 100 -1.66 -0.72 12.93
C LEU A 100 -1.92 -1.05 11.45
N GLU A 101 -3.14 -1.54 11.16
CA GLU A 101 -3.67 -1.56 9.79
C GLU A 101 -4.23 -0.17 9.46
N LEU A 102 -3.58 0.51 8.53
CA LEU A 102 -3.83 1.92 8.20
C LEU A 102 -4.58 2.05 6.88
N PHE A 103 -5.63 2.88 6.91
CA PHE A 103 -6.45 3.24 5.76
C PHE A 103 -6.18 4.70 5.38
N ASP A 104 -5.98 4.97 4.11
CA ASP A 104 -5.74 6.31 3.57
C ASP A 104 -7.03 7.08 3.22
N TYR A 105 -8.16 6.61 3.72
CA TYR A 105 -9.49 7.19 3.58
C TYR A 105 -10.35 6.93 4.82
N PRO A 106 -11.38 7.77 5.09
CA PRO A 106 -12.32 7.53 6.19
C PRO A 106 -13.08 6.20 6.02
N LEU A 107 -13.24 5.45 7.12
CA LEU A 107 -13.89 4.13 7.07
C LEU A 107 -15.40 4.18 6.87
N ASN A 108 -15.97 5.37 6.95
CA ASN A 108 -17.40 5.65 6.83
C ASN A 108 -17.74 6.45 5.56
N ILE A 109 -16.99 6.25 4.49
CA ILE A 109 -17.36 6.74 3.15
C ILE A 109 -17.59 5.56 2.20
N GLU A 110 -18.40 5.79 1.17
CA GLU A 110 -18.55 4.85 0.08
C GLU A 110 -17.56 5.22 -1.03
N LEU A 111 -16.44 4.50 -1.06
CA LEU A 111 -15.40 4.71 -2.06
C LEU A 111 -15.65 3.80 -3.26
N PRO A 112 -15.92 4.36 -4.47
CA PRO A 112 -16.17 3.58 -5.67
C PRO A 112 -14.98 2.71 -6.08
N GLU A 113 -15.25 1.71 -6.90
CA GLU A 113 -14.23 0.85 -7.48
C GLU A 113 -13.19 1.68 -8.25
N ASP A 114 -11.90 1.33 -8.13
CA ASP A 114 -10.75 2.00 -8.71
C ASP A 114 -10.56 3.48 -8.27
N ALA A 115 -11.37 3.98 -7.34
CA ALA A 115 -11.22 5.32 -6.79
C ALA A 115 -10.08 5.40 -5.75
N VAL A 116 -9.50 6.59 -5.64
CA VAL A 116 -8.51 6.95 -4.61
C VAL A 116 -9.05 8.16 -3.85
N TYR A 117 -8.99 8.11 -2.54
CA TYR A 117 -9.39 9.24 -1.70
C TYR A 117 -8.26 10.26 -1.58
N GLN A 118 -8.60 11.52 -1.69
CA GLN A 118 -7.71 12.65 -1.38
C GLN A 118 -8.42 13.54 -0.37
N ASP A 119 -7.83 13.71 0.81
CA ASP A 119 -8.36 14.63 1.81
C ASP A 119 -8.27 16.07 1.28
N PRO A 120 -9.40 16.80 1.19
CA PRO A 120 -9.43 18.15 0.62
C PRO A 120 -8.67 19.18 1.48
N THR A 121 -8.41 18.87 2.75
CA THR A 121 -7.70 19.75 3.69
C THR A 121 -6.19 19.56 3.64
N ILE A 122 -5.70 18.50 2.98
CA ILE A 122 -4.29 18.16 2.91
C ILE A 122 -3.72 18.55 1.54
N PRO A 123 -2.64 19.34 1.47
CA PRO A 123 -1.99 19.68 0.22
C PRO A 123 -1.50 18.44 -0.53
N GLU A 124 -1.67 18.46 -1.85
CA GLU A 124 -1.16 17.42 -2.74
C GLU A 124 0.34 17.14 -2.52
N GLY A 125 0.71 15.86 -2.45
CA GLY A 125 2.10 15.43 -2.22
C GLY A 125 2.54 15.51 -0.76
N SER A 126 1.64 15.81 0.17
CA SER A 126 1.86 15.71 1.62
C SER A 126 1.36 14.37 2.15
N PHE A 127 1.78 14.02 3.38
CA PHE A 127 1.18 12.90 4.08
C PHE A 127 -0.29 13.21 4.38
N THR A 128 -1.15 12.24 4.15
CA THR A 128 -2.58 12.35 4.43
C THR A 128 -2.94 11.79 5.80
N TRP A 129 -4.15 12.06 6.25
CA TRP A 129 -4.73 11.36 7.38
C TRP A 129 -4.82 9.86 7.13
N LEU A 130 -4.44 9.08 8.13
CA LEU A 130 -4.50 7.63 8.13
C LEU A 130 -5.46 7.18 9.21
N TYR A 131 -6.48 6.46 8.80
CA TYR A 131 -7.58 6.03 9.65
C TYR A 131 -7.36 4.59 10.11
N THR A 132 -7.78 4.28 11.32
CA THR A 132 -7.76 2.92 11.87
C THR A 132 -8.67 2.80 13.09
N THR A 133 -8.75 1.61 13.65
CA THR A 133 -9.36 1.36 14.96
C THR A 133 -8.31 0.85 15.92
N VAL A 134 -8.39 1.30 17.16
CA VAL A 134 -7.52 0.86 18.25
C VAL A 134 -8.36 0.51 19.49
N LYS A 135 -7.79 -0.24 20.41
CA LYS A 135 -8.44 -0.53 21.69
C LYS A 135 -8.46 0.70 22.61
N PRO A 136 -9.42 0.83 23.55
CA PRO A 136 -9.50 1.99 24.44
C PRO A 136 -8.25 2.22 25.30
N ASP A 137 -7.48 1.17 25.58
CA ASP A 137 -6.23 1.20 26.33
C ASP A 137 -4.98 1.41 25.45
N PHE A 138 -5.17 1.73 24.17
CA PHE A 138 -4.07 1.96 23.22
C PHE A 138 -3.17 3.11 23.67
N ALA A 139 -1.85 2.85 23.71
CA ALA A 139 -0.84 3.84 24.04
C ALA A 139 -0.52 4.74 22.83
N PHE A 140 -1.17 5.86 22.73
CA PHE A 140 -0.98 6.79 21.60
C PHE A 140 0.47 7.32 21.51
N PRO A 141 1.05 7.36 20.29
CA PRO A 141 2.37 7.92 20.07
C PRO A 141 2.38 9.43 20.36
N LYS A 142 3.29 9.90 21.21
CA LYS A 142 3.35 11.31 21.63
C LYS A 142 3.75 12.27 20.53
N GLU A 143 4.50 11.77 19.54
CA GLU A 143 5.13 12.61 18.50
C GLU A 143 4.35 12.58 17.18
N ILE A 144 3.30 11.78 17.07
CA ILE A 144 2.47 11.68 15.86
C ILE A 144 1.13 12.32 16.17
N PRO A 145 0.74 13.39 15.47
CA PRO A 145 -0.60 13.97 15.61
C PRO A 145 -1.69 12.92 15.37
N TYR A 146 -2.65 12.88 16.27
CA TYR A 146 -3.79 11.97 16.14
C TYR A 146 -5.07 12.65 16.61
N GLU A 147 -6.19 12.06 16.24
CA GLU A 147 -7.51 12.47 16.65
C GLU A 147 -8.39 11.23 16.88
N VAL A 148 -9.12 11.22 18.00
CA VAL A 148 -10.17 10.24 18.24
C VAL A 148 -11.45 10.78 17.62
N ILE A 149 -11.97 10.06 16.61
CA ILE A 149 -13.15 10.47 15.86
C ILE A 149 -14.42 10.04 16.58
N GLU A 150 -14.49 8.76 17.00
CA GLU A 150 -15.66 8.16 17.63
C GLU A 150 -15.26 7.08 18.63
N GLU A 151 -16.04 6.95 19.70
CA GLU A 151 -16.05 5.80 20.59
C GLU A 151 -17.02 4.75 20.05
N CYS A 152 -16.57 3.54 19.91
CA CYS A 152 -17.28 2.50 19.19
C CYS A 152 -17.40 1.20 19.99
N TYR A 153 -18.49 0.49 19.74
CA TYR A 153 -18.72 -0.84 20.25
C TYR A 153 -18.94 -1.81 19.08
N ILE A 154 -18.04 -2.76 18.93
CA ILE A 154 -18.21 -3.84 17.94
C ILE A 154 -18.86 -5.02 18.65
N PRO A 155 -20.15 -5.34 18.36
CA PRO A 155 -20.85 -6.45 18.99
C PRO A 155 -20.14 -7.78 18.73
N ALA A 156 -20.16 -8.67 19.73
CA ALA A 156 -19.71 -10.03 19.55
C ALA A 156 -20.44 -10.71 18.37
N GLU A 157 -19.83 -11.78 17.82
CA GLU A 157 -20.31 -12.38 16.55
C GLU A 157 -21.81 -12.76 16.59
N ASP A 158 -22.29 -13.25 17.74
CA ASP A 158 -23.68 -13.72 17.95
C ASP A 158 -24.41 -12.94 19.07
N GLU A 159 -24.00 -11.67 19.30
CA GLU A 159 -24.62 -10.86 20.33
C GLU A 159 -26.09 -10.55 19.97
N THR A 160 -26.97 -10.96 20.85
CA THR A 160 -28.43 -10.85 20.67
C THR A 160 -29.10 -10.27 21.90
N ILE A 161 -30.24 -9.62 21.66
CA ILE A 161 -31.18 -9.18 22.68
C ILE A 161 -32.39 -10.09 22.63
N SER A 162 -32.85 -10.56 23.80
CA SER A 162 -34.09 -11.32 23.95
C SER A 162 -35.10 -10.48 24.73
N PRO A 163 -35.91 -9.63 24.05
CA PRO A 163 -36.91 -8.81 24.74
C PRO A 163 -37.98 -9.70 25.35
N THR A 164 -38.63 -9.19 26.43
CA THR A 164 -39.70 -9.90 27.16
C THR A 164 -40.92 -10.23 26.24
N ARG A 165 -41.08 -9.48 25.16
CA ARG A 165 -42.07 -9.69 24.09
C ARG A 165 -41.42 -9.47 22.74
N GLY A 166 -41.19 -10.54 21.98
CA GLY A 166 -40.61 -10.51 20.65
C GLY A 166 -39.64 -11.64 20.39
N GLY A 167 -39.10 -11.73 19.21
CA GLY A 167 -38.07 -12.71 18.84
C GLY A 167 -36.67 -12.30 19.28
N ILE A 168 -35.69 -13.17 19.05
CA ILE A 168 -34.27 -12.87 19.24
C ILE A 168 -33.84 -11.83 18.21
N ILE A 169 -33.18 -10.76 18.67
CA ILE A 169 -32.75 -9.64 17.86
C ILE A 169 -31.22 -9.59 17.86
N ASN A 170 -30.63 -9.59 16.69
CA ASN A 170 -29.19 -9.39 16.56
C ASN A 170 -28.84 -7.91 16.72
N VAL A 171 -27.91 -7.58 17.62
CA VAL A 171 -27.53 -6.20 17.96
C VAL A 171 -26.94 -5.46 16.76
N GLU A 172 -26.03 -6.09 16.02
CA GLU A 172 -25.41 -5.50 14.83
C GLU A 172 -26.47 -5.15 13.75
N GLU A 173 -27.42 -6.08 13.51
CA GLU A 173 -28.50 -5.87 12.55
C GLU A 173 -29.43 -4.73 12.97
N ALA A 174 -29.80 -4.68 14.24
CA ALA A 174 -30.64 -3.62 14.77
C ALA A 174 -29.97 -2.24 14.69
N ALA A 175 -28.66 -2.15 14.92
CA ALA A 175 -27.91 -0.91 14.80
C ALA A 175 -27.90 -0.39 13.34
N PHE A 176 -27.68 -1.26 12.37
CA PHE A 176 -27.76 -0.88 10.95
C PHE A 176 -29.16 -0.41 10.55
N LEU A 177 -30.20 -1.14 10.95
CA LEU A 177 -31.59 -0.79 10.67
C LEU A 177 -32.00 0.55 11.33
N SER A 178 -31.53 0.83 12.53
CA SER A 178 -31.85 2.08 13.24
C SER A 178 -31.34 3.33 12.50
N LEU A 179 -30.30 3.19 11.70
CA LEU A 179 -29.77 4.25 10.83
C LEU A 179 -30.30 4.22 9.40
N GLY A 180 -31.27 3.32 9.10
CA GLY A 180 -31.89 3.21 7.80
C GLY A 180 -31.07 2.42 6.76
N TYR A 181 -30.01 1.73 7.16
CA TYR A 181 -29.30 0.84 6.25
C TYR A 181 -30.20 -0.37 5.93
N PRO A 182 -30.49 -0.62 4.65
CA PRO A 182 -31.31 -1.76 4.28
C PRO A 182 -30.58 -3.07 4.62
N LEU A 183 -31.33 -4.03 5.10
CA LEU A 183 -30.85 -5.41 5.04
C LEU A 183 -30.73 -5.77 3.56
N GLU A 184 -29.57 -6.29 3.14
CA GLU A 184 -29.45 -6.82 1.78
C GLU A 184 -30.60 -7.77 1.53
N GLU A 185 -31.27 -7.67 0.36
CA GLU A 185 -32.31 -8.58 -0.08
C GLU A 185 -31.69 -9.98 -0.29
N GLN A 186 -31.46 -10.66 0.80
CA GLN A 186 -31.02 -12.05 0.78
C GLN A 186 -32.23 -12.92 1.13
N GLU A 187 -32.38 -14.01 0.40
CA GLU A 187 -33.32 -15.06 0.78
C GLU A 187 -33.17 -15.37 2.28
N PRO A 188 -34.26 -15.54 3.02
CA PRO A 188 -34.23 -15.72 4.49
C PRO A 188 -33.23 -16.80 4.96
N GLU A 189 -33.01 -17.83 4.13
CA GLU A 189 -32.07 -18.93 4.39
C GLU A 189 -30.59 -18.52 4.24
N THR A 190 -30.31 -17.36 3.63
CA THR A 190 -28.96 -16.87 3.37
C THR A 190 -28.56 -15.68 4.25
N ARG A 191 -29.45 -15.17 5.10
CA ARG A 191 -29.21 -14.10 6.07
C ARG A 191 -28.29 -14.59 7.17
N GLY A 192 -26.99 -14.60 6.95
CA GLY A 192 -26.02 -15.04 7.92
C GLY A 192 -24.69 -14.33 7.79
N LYS A 193 -23.93 -14.31 8.86
CA LYS A 193 -22.52 -13.91 8.79
C LYS A 193 -21.75 -14.89 7.92
N ARG A 194 -21.01 -14.38 6.96
CA ARG A 194 -20.19 -15.19 6.05
C ARG A 194 -18.74 -14.74 6.11
N ARG A 195 -17.85 -15.65 5.83
CA ARG A 195 -16.43 -15.36 5.56
C ARG A 195 -16.32 -15.01 4.09
N PRO A 196 -15.98 -13.75 3.75
CA PRO A 196 -15.75 -13.40 2.35
C PRO A 196 -14.60 -14.20 1.76
N GLU A 197 -14.77 -14.65 0.52
CA GLU A 197 -13.74 -15.37 -0.25
C GLU A 197 -13.73 -14.90 -1.70
N GLY A 198 -12.66 -15.14 -2.42
CA GLY A 198 -12.57 -14.74 -3.82
C GLY A 198 -11.23 -15.06 -4.43
N THR A 199 -11.06 -14.68 -5.68
CA THR A 199 -9.83 -14.91 -6.44
C THR A 199 -9.38 -13.65 -7.13
N ILE A 200 -8.09 -13.34 -7.02
CA ILE A 200 -7.46 -12.21 -7.69
C ILE A 200 -6.55 -12.73 -8.80
N ARG A 201 -6.76 -12.21 -10.02
CA ARG A 201 -5.97 -12.59 -11.20
C ARG A 201 -5.50 -11.35 -11.95
N VAL A 202 -4.40 -11.49 -12.66
CA VAL A 202 -3.83 -10.46 -13.54
C VAL A 202 -3.66 -11.02 -14.94
N TYR A 203 -3.90 -10.20 -15.95
CA TYR A 203 -3.73 -10.60 -17.34
C TYR A 203 -2.25 -10.69 -17.70
N ASP A 204 -1.80 -11.85 -18.13
CA ASP A 204 -0.50 -12.08 -18.73
C ASP A 204 -0.63 -11.90 -20.25
N ASP A 205 -0.14 -10.78 -20.77
CA ASP A 205 -0.23 -10.44 -22.20
C ASP A 205 0.71 -11.27 -23.08
N TYR A 206 1.71 -11.91 -22.47
CA TYR A 206 2.59 -12.83 -23.17
C TYR A 206 1.96 -14.22 -23.33
N ALA A 207 1.32 -14.73 -22.28
CA ALA A 207 0.62 -16.01 -22.31
C ALA A 207 -0.80 -15.90 -22.88
N GLY A 208 -1.35 -14.70 -22.98
CA GLY A 208 -2.72 -14.44 -23.46
C GLY A 208 -3.81 -14.93 -22.51
N THR A 209 -3.54 -14.99 -21.21
CA THR A 209 -4.48 -15.53 -20.21
C THR A 209 -4.35 -14.81 -18.87
N PHE A 210 -5.36 -14.98 -18.00
CA PHE A 210 -5.29 -14.53 -16.63
C PHE A 210 -4.53 -15.52 -15.74
N VAL A 211 -3.57 -15.00 -14.97
CA VAL A 211 -2.78 -15.76 -13.99
C VAL A 211 -3.07 -15.28 -12.56
N PRO A 212 -2.89 -16.13 -11.53
CA PRO A 212 -3.13 -15.76 -10.15
C PRO A 212 -2.26 -14.60 -9.69
N VAL A 213 -2.78 -13.72 -8.82
CA VAL A 213 -1.96 -12.76 -8.05
C VAL A 213 -1.64 -13.37 -6.70
N LYS A 214 -0.35 -13.67 -6.46
CA LYS A 214 0.13 -14.54 -5.39
C LYS A 214 0.55 -13.75 -4.15
N GLY A 215 0.09 -14.20 -2.98
CA GLY A 215 0.57 -13.71 -1.69
C GLY A 215 0.27 -12.25 -1.38
N VAL A 216 -0.63 -11.60 -2.12
CA VAL A 216 -1.00 -10.21 -1.94
C VAL A 216 -2.03 -10.07 -0.82
N LYS A 217 -1.95 -8.99 -0.03
CA LYS A 217 -2.89 -8.72 1.05
C LYS A 217 -4.25 -8.30 0.49
N ILE A 218 -5.30 -8.94 0.95
CA ILE A 218 -6.69 -8.52 0.76
C ILE A 218 -7.17 -7.92 2.08
N ARG A 219 -7.78 -6.76 1.98
CA ARG A 219 -8.37 -6.04 3.10
C ARG A 219 -9.84 -5.82 2.84
N CYS A 220 -10.67 -6.06 3.83
CA CYS A 220 -12.07 -5.68 3.78
C CYS A 220 -12.49 -5.01 5.07
N HIS A 221 -13.45 -4.07 4.97
CA HIS A 221 -14.04 -3.41 6.12
C HIS A 221 -15.51 -3.06 5.87
N ARG A 222 -16.29 -3.04 6.95
CA ARG A 222 -17.60 -2.42 6.99
C ARG A 222 -17.60 -1.43 8.14
N PHE A 223 -17.57 -0.12 7.81
CA PHE A 223 -17.23 0.91 8.78
C PHE A 223 -15.94 0.55 9.52
N ILE A 224 -15.93 0.60 10.82
CA ILE A 224 -14.76 0.36 11.67
C ILE A 224 -14.39 -1.13 11.86
N LYS A 225 -15.26 -2.05 11.45
CA LYS A 225 -15.00 -3.49 11.52
C LYS A 225 -14.24 -3.93 10.27
N TRP A 226 -13.00 -4.35 10.43
CA TRP A 226 -12.13 -4.75 9.32
C TRP A 226 -11.48 -6.12 9.54
N SER A 227 -10.99 -6.68 8.46
CA SER A 227 -10.23 -7.94 8.44
C SER A 227 -9.26 -7.92 7.27
N THR A 228 -8.14 -8.64 7.43
CA THR A 228 -7.15 -8.82 6.36
C THR A 228 -6.80 -10.30 6.21
N THR A 229 -6.39 -10.67 5.02
CA THR A 229 -5.83 -11.99 4.70
C THR A 229 -4.86 -11.85 3.51
N PHE A 230 -4.26 -12.95 3.07
CA PHE A 230 -3.41 -12.97 1.88
C PHE A 230 -3.92 -13.99 0.87
N THR A 231 -3.77 -13.69 -0.41
CA THR A 231 -4.01 -14.69 -1.45
C THR A 231 -2.99 -15.82 -1.35
N ASP A 232 -3.40 -17.01 -1.74
CA ASP A 232 -2.54 -18.17 -1.91
C ASP A 232 -1.85 -18.19 -3.31
N GLU A 233 -1.20 -19.31 -3.66
CA GLU A 233 -0.54 -19.48 -4.96
C GLU A 233 -1.53 -19.59 -6.13
N SER A 234 -2.80 -19.89 -5.87
CA SER A 234 -3.87 -19.90 -6.85
C SER A 234 -4.59 -18.54 -6.99
N GLY A 235 -4.14 -17.53 -6.21
CA GLY A 235 -4.77 -16.21 -6.13
C GLY A 235 -6.05 -16.21 -5.31
N HIS A 236 -6.40 -17.32 -4.66
CA HIS A 236 -7.58 -17.42 -3.82
C HIS A 236 -7.33 -16.86 -2.42
N TYR A 237 -8.36 -16.25 -1.84
CA TYR A 237 -8.35 -15.77 -0.47
C TYR A 237 -9.64 -16.12 0.26
N THR A 238 -9.55 -16.31 1.57
CA THR A 238 -10.69 -16.40 2.49
C THR A 238 -10.38 -15.52 3.69
N MET A 239 -11.32 -14.61 4.04
CA MET A 239 -11.14 -13.71 5.17
C MET A 239 -11.24 -14.46 6.51
N ASP A 240 -10.49 -13.99 7.51
CA ASP A 240 -10.54 -14.59 8.85
C ASP A 240 -11.83 -14.24 9.59
N SER A 241 -12.33 -13.01 9.41
CA SER A 241 -13.54 -12.53 10.06
C SER A 241 -14.78 -12.77 9.21
N LYS A 242 -15.93 -12.92 9.90
CA LYS A 242 -17.24 -13.00 9.27
C LYS A 242 -17.90 -11.64 9.24
N PHE A 243 -18.56 -11.32 8.15
CA PHE A 243 -19.34 -10.12 7.95
C PHE A 243 -20.82 -10.46 7.75
N ARG A 244 -21.71 -9.70 8.37
CA ARG A 244 -23.15 -9.80 8.15
C ARG A 244 -23.58 -8.99 6.94
N PHE A 245 -23.01 -7.82 6.79
CA PHE A 245 -23.24 -6.89 5.67
C PHE A 245 -22.06 -6.92 4.72
N GLY A 246 -22.31 -6.60 3.44
CA GLY A 246 -21.27 -6.52 2.43
C GLY A 246 -20.19 -5.52 2.79
N PRO A 247 -18.92 -5.93 2.92
CA PRO A 247 -17.83 -5.02 3.20
C PRO A 247 -17.28 -4.36 1.94
N HIS A 248 -16.56 -3.29 2.14
CA HIS A 248 -15.66 -2.71 1.15
C HIS A 248 -14.40 -3.56 1.03
N TYR A 249 -13.93 -3.80 -0.18
CA TYR A 249 -12.75 -4.61 -0.47
C TYR A 249 -11.64 -3.78 -1.07
N ALA A 250 -10.39 -4.15 -0.77
CA ALA A 250 -9.21 -3.59 -1.41
C ALA A 250 -8.07 -4.62 -1.51
N ILE A 251 -7.28 -4.52 -2.58
CA ILE A 251 -6.00 -5.21 -2.71
C ILE A 251 -4.92 -4.24 -2.23
N VAL A 252 -4.16 -4.61 -1.22
CA VAL A 252 -3.00 -3.88 -0.74
C VAL A 252 -1.76 -4.64 -1.18
N PHE A 253 -0.90 -4.03 -2.00
CA PHE A 253 0.29 -4.69 -2.53
C PHE A 253 1.41 -4.80 -1.47
N ASP A 254 1.03 -5.36 -0.33
CA ASP A 254 1.85 -5.84 0.77
C ASP A 254 1.84 -7.37 0.69
N ASN A 255 2.98 -8.01 0.62
CA ASN A 255 3.05 -9.44 0.31
C ASN A 255 3.48 -10.26 1.52
N ARG A 256 2.87 -11.44 1.68
CA ARG A 256 3.20 -12.41 2.74
C ARG A 256 4.69 -12.85 2.76
N LYS A 257 5.42 -12.65 1.66
CA LYS A 257 6.86 -12.92 1.59
C LYS A 257 7.70 -11.80 2.22
N GLY A 258 7.11 -10.70 2.67
CA GLY A 258 7.78 -9.61 3.38
C GLY A 258 8.39 -8.55 2.44
N PHE A 259 7.69 -8.20 1.40
CA PHE A 259 7.95 -7.03 0.57
C PHE A 259 6.67 -6.24 0.35
N ASP A 260 6.79 -4.96 0.04
CA ASP A 260 5.67 -4.09 -0.31
C ASP A 260 5.97 -3.25 -1.55
N ILE A 261 4.92 -3.01 -2.35
CA ILE A 261 4.98 -2.23 -3.58
C ILE A 261 4.40 -0.84 -3.31
N TRP A 262 5.08 0.16 -3.85
CA TRP A 262 4.74 1.57 -3.73
C TRP A 262 4.66 2.20 -5.12
N GLY A 263 3.96 3.32 -5.27
CA GLY A 263 3.88 4.02 -6.54
C GLY A 263 2.47 4.42 -6.94
N ASN A 264 1.54 4.46 -6.00
CA ASN A 264 0.18 4.91 -6.28
C ASN A 264 0.20 6.39 -6.67
N TRP A 265 0.84 7.22 -5.84
CA TRP A 265 0.81 8.67 -6.00
C TRP A 265 2.12 9.32 -5.61
N GLY A 266 3.14 8.94 -6.28
CA GLY A 266 4.48 9.33 -5.89
C GLY A 266 5.04 8.39 -4.81
N PRO A 267 6.19 8.73 -4.25
CA PRO A 267 6.98 7.84 -3.38
C PRO A 267 6.41 7.63 -1.98
N ILE A 268 5.27 8.24 -1.66
CA ILE A 268 4.76 8.31 -0.29
C ILE A 268 3.61 7.33 -0.06
N ALA A 269 2.92 6.89 -1.13
CA ALA A 269 1.77 6.02 -1.02
C ALA A 269 2.08 4.57 -1.41
N ARG A 270 1.61 3.64 -0.58
CA ARG A 270 1.61 2.21 -0.91
C ARG A 270 0.64 1.95 -2.05
N ALA A 271 1.00 1.01 -2.93
CA ALA A 271 0.10 0.58 -3.98
C ALA A 271 -1.11 -0.14 -3.36
N ASN A 272 -2.30 0.36 -3.63
CA ASN A 272 -3.55 -0.28 -3.29
C ASN A 272 -4.55 -0.13 -4.43
N LEU A 273 -5.41 -1.12 -4.58
CA LEU A 273 -6.50 -1.11 -5.54
C LEU A 273 -7.80 -1.27 -4.76
N ASN A 274 -8.56 -0.19 -4.74
CA ASN A 274 -9.89 -0.20 -4.18
C ASN A 274 -10.83 -1.01 -5.09
N MET A 275 -11.58 -1.93 -4.53
CA MET A 275 -12.53 -2.79 -5.27
C MET A 275 -13.98 -2.44 -4.98
N GLY A 276 -14.26 -1.42 -4.16
CA GLY A 276 -15.62 -1.01 -3.82
C GLY A 276 -16.32 -1.93 -2.80
N TRP A 277 -17.61 -1.67 -2.60
CA TRP A 277 -18.48 -2.41 -1.71
C TRP A 277 -19.15 -3.56 -2.44
N HIS A 278 -19.01 -4.78 -1.92
CA HIS A 278 -19.58 -5.99 -2.51
C HIS A 278 -20.21 -6.89 -1.44
N SER A 279 -20.83 -7.99 -1.89
CA SER A 279 -21.47 -8.97 -1.02
C SER A 279 -20.55 -9.50 0.08
N ASN A 280 -21.14 -9.85 1.23
CA ASN A 280 -20.44 -10.53 2.32
C ASN A 280 -19.98 -11.98 1.97
N ARG A 281 -20.32 -12.45 0.78
CA ARG A 281 -19.80 -13.73 0.27
C ARG A 281 -18.37 -13.61 -0.25
N GLY A 282 -17.97 -12.40 -0.67
CA GLY A 282 -16.67 -12.12 -1.20
C GLY A 282 -16.71 -11.44 -2.56
N HIS A 283 -15.53 -11.15 -3.11
CA HIS A 283 -15.38 -10.51 -4.41
C HIS A 283 -14.13 -11.03 -5.12
N SER A 284 -14.27 -11.34 -6.41
CA SER A 284 -13.16 -11.72 -7.28
C SER A 284 -12.80 -10.59 -8.23
N ARG A 285 -11.52 -10.39 -8.51
CA ARG A 285 -11.05 -9.31 -9.38
C ARG A 285 -10.08 -9.82 -10.43
N ASP A 286 -10.38 -9.49 -11.69
CA ASP A 286 -9.46 -9.62 -12.82
C ASP A 286 -8.83 -8.26 -13.13
N ILE A 287 -7.50 -8.19 -13.07
CA ILE A 287 -6.71 -6.99 -13.34
C ILE A 287 -6.27 -7.05 -14.81
N ASN A 288 -6.89 -6.21 -15.63
CA ASN A 288 -6.62 -6.16 -17.07
C ASN A 288 -5.30 -5.46 -17.40
N ALA A 289 -4.69 -5.84 -18.52
CA ALA A 289 -3.57 -5.13 -19.09
C ALA A 289 -3.89 -3.65 -19.33
N GLY A 290 -2.91 -2.79 -19.07
CA GLY A 290 -3.06 -1.34 -19.21
C GLY A 290 -3.75 -0.63 -18.03
N SER A 291 -4.38 -1.36 -17.09
CA SER A 291 -4.83 -0.78 -15.84
C SER A 291 -3.63 -0.38 -14.97
N PHE A 292 -3.85 0.57 -14.06
CA PHE A 292 -2.77 1.02 -13.16
C PHE A 292 -2.27 -0.10 -12.24
N ALA A 293 -3.18 -0.94 -11.75
CA ALA A 293 -2.87 -2.05 -10.87
C ALA A 293 -2.16 -3.22 -11.56
N TRP A 294 -2.19 -3.28 -12.90
CA TRP A 294 -1.53 -4.33 -13.65
C TRP A 294 -0.02 -4.36 -13.41
N ASP A 295 0.60 -3.20 -13.43
CA ASP A 295 2.05 -3.06 -13.20
C ASP A 295 2.42 -3.56 -11.80
N TRP A 296 1.62 -3.22 -10.79
CA TRP A 296 1.84 -3.69 -9.42
C TRP A 296 1.66 -5.18 -9.29
N ALA A 297 0.62 -5.74 -9.92
CA ALA A 297 0.33 -7.17 -9.87
C ALA A 297 1.42 -7.99 -10.59
N ALA A 298 1.92 -7.51 -11.73
CA ALA A 298 3.02 -8.15 -12.46
C ALA A 298 4.32 -8.14 -11.63
N VAL A 299 4.70 -6.99 -11.05
CA VAL A 299 5.88 -6.88 -10.17
C VAL A 299 5.71 -7.71 -8.91
N ASN A 300 4.50 -7.75 -8.31
CA ASN A 300 4.19 -8.60 -7.17
C ASN A 300 4.46 -10.08 -7.47
N ASN A 301 3.94 -10.58 -8.60
CA ASN A 301 4.09 -11.97 -8.98
C ASN A 301 5.54 -12.33 -9.28
N ALA A 302 6.25 -11.50 -10.03
CA ALA A 302 7.66 -11.70 -10.30
C ALA A 302 8.50 -11.74 -9.01
N THR A 303 8.21 -10.82 -8.09
CA THR A 303 8.90 -10.78 -6.78
C THR A 303 8.56 -12.01 -5.94
N TYR A 304 7.29 -12.41 -5.90
CA TYR A 304 6.86 -13.60 -5.16
C TYR A 304 7.56 -14.85 -5.66
N ASP A 305 7.59 -15.05 -6.99
CA ASP A 305 8.23 -16.21 -7.62
C ASP A 305 9.74 -16.21 -7.42
N TYR A 306 10.38 -15.04 -7.42
CA TYR A 306 11.81 -14.93 -7.09
C TYR A 306 12.10 -15.37 -5.65
N TYR A 307 11.31 -14.92 -4.66
CA TYR A 307 11.46 -15.37 -3.27
C TYR A 307 11.24 -16.87 -3.12
N LYS A 308 10.26 -17.43 -3.83
CA LYS A 308 10.00 -18.87 -3.85
C LYS A 308 11.19 -19.64 -4.46
N MET A 309 11.73 -19.16 -5.58
CA MET A 309 12.93 -19.73 -6.19
C MET A 309 14.12 -19.72 -5.19
N CYS A 310 14.34 -18.62 -4.48
CA CYS A 310 15.39 -18.56 -3.44
C CYS A 310 15.18 -19.59 -2.34
N GLU A 311 13.92 -19.81 -1.92
CA GLU A 311 13.56 -20.84 -0.90
C GLU A 311 13.87 -22.25 -1.40
N GLU A 312 13.59 -22.55 -2.66
CA GLU A 312 13.77 -23.85 -3.27
C GLU A 312 15.24 -24.16 -3.61
N THR A 313 16.00 -23.14 -4.01
CA THR A 313 17.39 -23.31 -4.48
C THR A 313 18.46 -23.03 -3.42
N GLY A 314 18.08 -22.44 -2.28
CA GLY A 314 19.02 -22.02 -1.23
C GLY A 314 19.81 -20.75 -1.56
N ILE A 315 19.47 -20.04 -2.63
CA ILE A 315 20.02 -18.72 -2.91
C ILE A 315 19.61 -17.73 -1.83
N ALA A 316 20.51 -16.82 -1.44
CA ALA A 316 20.21 -15.80 -0.47
C ALA A 316 19.00 -14.97 -0.89
N LYS A 317 18.00 -14.88 -0.01
CA LYS A 317 16.83 -14.03 -0.26
C LYS A 317 17.20 -12.55 -0.20
N PRO A 318 16.48 -11.69 -0.94
CA PRO A 318 16.49 -10.26 -0.67
C PRO A 318 16.17 -9.94 0.80
N PRO A 319 16.57 -8.79 1.34
CA PRO A 319 16.29 -8.43 2.72
C PRO A 319 14.79 -8.38 3.03
N ARG A 320 14.41 -8.67 4.28
CA ARG A 320 13.02 -8.53 4.75
C ARG A 320 12.56 -7.06 4.64
N ASN A 321 11.25 -6.87 4.54
CA ASN A 321 10.61 -5.55 4.40
C ASN A 321 11.18 -4.76 3.22
N LEU A 322 11.33 -5.44 2.08
CA LEU A 322 11.82 -4.85 0.85
C LEU A 322 10.78 -3.89 0.29
N LYS A 323 11.19 -2.63 0.06
CA LYS A 323 10.32 -1.61 -0.52
C LYS A 323 10.62 -1.43 -2.00
N ILE A 324 9.64 -1.73 -2.84
CA ILE A 324 9.75 -1.67 -4.30
C ILE A 324 8.88 -0.52 -4.82
N TRP A 325 9.47 0.45 -5.50
CA TRP A 325 8.73 1.48 -6.21
C TRP A 325 8.51 1.08 -7.65
N VAL A 326 7.27 1.21 -8.14
CA VAL A 326 6.88 0.90 -9.50
C VAL A 326 6.49 2.18 -10.25
N PHE A 327 7.07 2.39 -11.41
CA PHE A 327 6.85 3.58 -12.24
C PHE A 327 6.39 3.17 -13.64
N LYS A 328 5.13 3.39 -13.93
CA LYS A 328 4.49 3.02 -15.21
C LYS A 328 5.08 3.73 -16.44
N ARG A 329 5.65 4.92 -16.27
CA ARG A 329 6.18 5.74 -17.38
C ARG A 329 7.69 5.58 -17.59
N TRP A 330 8.39 4.89 -16.70
CA TRP A 330 9.82 4.68 -16.81
C TRP A 330 10.12 3.29 -17.34
N THR A 331 11.19 3.22 -18.14
CA THR A 331 11.70 1.94 -18.68
C THR A 331 12.94 1.45 -17.91
N THR A 332 13.51 2.29 -17.05
CA THR A 332 14.74 2.02 -16.30
C THR A 332 14.42 1.53 -14.89
N SER A 333 15.23 0.61 -14.41
CA SER A 333 15.13 0.02 -13.07
C SER A 333 16.48 0.08 -12.36
N SER A 334 16.47 -0.02 -11.04
CA SER A 334 17.70 -0.03 -10.25
C SER A 334 17.48 -0.57 -8.84
N THR A 335 18.55 -1.12 -8.25
CA THR A 335 18.57 -1.64 -6.88
C THR A 335 19.62 -0.91 -6.03
N PRO A 336 19.43 0.38 -5.73
CA PRO A 336 20.43 1.15 -5.00
C PRO A 336 20.49 0.79 -3.51
N MET A 337 19.46 0.17 -2.93
CA MET A 337 19.35 -0.19 -1.52
C MET A 337 19.61 1.01 -0.59
N LEU A 338 19.31 2.21 -1.04
CA LEU A 338 19.70 3.46 -0.37
C LEU A 338 19.16 3.56 1.06
N ARG A 339 17.93 3.13 1.28
CA ARG A 339 17.32 3.10 2.62
C ARG A 339 18.18 2.31 3.61
N ARG A 340 18.82 1.23 3.17
CA ARG A 340 19.63 0.32 4.00
C ARG A 340 21.08 0.74 4.13
N ILE A 341 21.60 1.50 3.17
CA ILE A 341 22.98 2.00 3.18
C ILE A 341 23.07 3.28 4.00
N VAL A 342 22.13 4.18 3.83
CA VAL A 342 22.17 5.50 4.48
C VAL A 342 21.94 5.39 5.99
N HIS A 343 21.15 4.44 6.44
CA HIS A 343 20.84 4.28 7.86
C HIS A 343 22.00 3.76 8.72
N PRO A 344 22.79 2.74 8.32
CA PRO A 344 23.90 2.23 9.13
C PRO A 344 25.16 3.08 9.08
N ILE A 345 25.40 3.80 7.99
CA ILE A 345 26.71 4.43 7.70
C ILE A 345 26.67 5.95 7.91
N GLY A 346 25.50 6.55 7.85
CA GLY A 346 25.41 7.98 7.59
C GLY A 346 25.20 8.88 8.79
N TYR A 347 24.87 8.39 9.97
CA TYR A 347 24.42 9.30 11.03
C TYR A 347 25.42 9.60 12.13
N ASN A 348 26.54 8.91 12.20
CA ASN A 348 27.64 9.27 13.10
C ASN A 348 28.64 10.27 12.50
N GLY A 349 28.15 11.19 11.66
CA GLY A 349 28.96 12.34 11.23
C GLY A 349 30.04 12.05 10.20
N ASN A 350 30.15 10.87 9.64
CA ASN A 350 31.18 10.51 8.69
C ASN A 350 30.78 10.75 7.23
N SER A 351 31.25 11.73 6.80
CA SER A 351 31.57 12.54 5.62
C SER A 351 31.34 11.98 4.21
N SER A 352 31.30 10.68 3.95
CA SER A 352 31.31 10.17 2.57
C SER A 352 30.03 10.51 1.79
N TRP A 353 28.85 10.35 2.39
CA TRP A 353 27.60 10.68 1.71
C TRP A 353 27.29 12.17 1.71
N LYS A 354 27.64 12.87 2.80
CA LYS A 354 27.57 14.33 2.83
C LYS A 354 28.48 14.92 1.75
N ASN A 355 29.71 14.39 1.62
CA ASN A 355 30.65 14.80 0.59
C ASN A 355 30.19 14.39 -0.82
N PHE A 356 29.56 13.23 -0.98
CA PHE A 356 28.93 12.84 -2.23
C PHE A 356 27.87 13.86 -2.67
N PHE A 357 26.93 14.21 -1.80
CA PHE A 357 25.90 15.20 -2.11
C PHE A 357 26.47 16.62 -2.27
N ILE A 358 27.51 16.97 -1.54
CA ILE A 358 28.24 18.23 -1.70
C ILE A 358 28.95 18.29 -3.06
N ASN A 359 29.60 17.21 -3.46
CA ASN A 359 30.37 17.13 -4.69
C ASN A 359 29.51 17.13 -5.95
N ILE A 360 28.25 16.69 -5.86
CA ILE A 360 27.26 16.80 -6.95
C ILE A 360 26.46 18.11 -6.92
N GLY A 361 26.91 19.11 -6.13
CA GLY A 361 26.37 20.48 -6.13
C GLY A 361 25.22 20.76 -5.16
N TYR A 362 24.93 19.87 -4.21
CA TYR A 362 23.81 20.00 -3.27
C TYR A 362 24.21 20.33 -1.81
N GLY A 363 25.27 21.03 -1.57
CA GLY A 363 25.90 21.27 -0.28
C GLY A 363 24.98 21.58 0.93
N THR A 364 24.27 22.71 0.93
CA THR A 364 23.36 23.07 2.03
C THR A 364 22.03 22.34 1.98
N LEU A 365 21.57 21.97 0.78
CA LEU A 365 20.38 21.18 0.54
C LEU A 365 20.60 19.70 0.95
N ALA A 366 21.84 19.23 0.96
CA ALA A 366 22.21 17.86 1.27
C ALA A 366 21.81 17.42 2.68
N THR A 367 21.79 18.31 3.66
CA THR A 367 21.39 17.96 5.03
C THR A 367 19.87 17.80 5.14
N VAL A 368 19.10 18.67 4.49
CA VAL A 368 17.64 18.59 4.46
C VAL A 368 17.20 17.43 3.58
N LEU A 369 17.81 17.27 2.39
CA LEU A 369 17.60 16.13 1.51
C LEU A 369 17.97 14.80 2.18
N ASN A 370 19.07 14.73 2.91
CA ASN A 370 19.48 13.52 3.61
C ASN A 370 18.46 13.08 4.67
N GLN A 371 17.80 14.00 5.35
CA GLN A 371 16.70 13.68 6.26
C GLN A 371 15.42 13.27 5.52
N MET A 372 15.08 13.94 4.42
CA MET A 372 13.93 13.57 3.58
C MET A 372 14.16 12.24 2.84
N LEU A 373 15.34 12.01 2.30
CA LEU A 373 15.72 10.80 1.60
C LEU A 373 15.74 9.57 2.51
N LYS A 374 16.14 9.70 3.79
CA LYS A 374 16.04 8.61 4.77
C LYS A 374 14.62 8.12 4.97
N LYS A 375 13.66 9.03 4.80
CA LYS A 375 12.25 8.78 5.12
C LYS A 375 11.46 8.16 3.98
N VAL A 376 11.91 8.33 2.73
CA VAL A 376 11.08 8.07 1.55
C VAL A 376 11.72 7.16 0.50
N LEU A 377 12.96 6.68 0.71
CA LEU A 377 13.66 5.93 -0.34
C LEU A 377 13.20 4.48 -0.49
N PRO A 378 13.09 3.99 -1.74
CA PRO A 378 12.92 2.57 -2.02
C PRO A 378 14.23 1.79 -1.80
N ASP A 379 14.10 0.48 -1.66
CA ASP A 379 15.23 -0.43 -1.84
C ASP A 379 15.48 -0.69 -3.34
N ILE A 380 14.38 -0.81 -4.11
CA ILE A 380 14.37 -1.08 -5.54
C ILE A 380 13.41 -0.12 -6.24
N THR A 381 13.77 0.31 -7.45
CA THR A 381 12.87 0.99 -8.38
C THR A 381 12.67 0.12 -9.62
N ILE A 382 11.43 -0.07 -10.05
CA ILE A 382 11.07 -0.81 -11.26
C ILE A 382 10.33 0.12 -12.21
N GLY A 383 10.89 0.33 -13.38
CA GLY A 383 10.20 0.94 -14.51
C GLY A 383 9.50 -0.13 -15.34
N THR A 384 8.21 0.06 -15.59
CA THR A 384 7.39 -0.90 -16.35
C THR A 384 6.93 -0.34 -17.69
N GLY A 385 7.38 0.86 -18.07
CA GLY A 385 6.89 1.61 -19.21
C GLY A 385 6.84 0.81 -20.52
N GLY A 386 5.64 0.39 -20.93
CA GLY A 386 5.42 -0.39 -22.16
C GLY A 386 5.97 -1.82 -22.12
N HIS A 387 6.36 -2.34 -20.97
CA HIS A 387 6.84 -3.71 -20.84
C HIS A 387 5.68 -4.71 -20.87
N SER A 388 5.90 -5.86 -21.55
CA SER A 388 5.04 -7.02 -21.42
C SER A 388 5.21 -7.68 -20.05
N TYR A 389 4.29 -8.53 -19.65
CA TYR A 389 4.33 -9.28 -18.40
C TYR A 389 5.67 -10.05 -18.26
N ARG A 390 6.11 -10.73 -19.31
CA ARG A 390 7.40 -11.41 -19.34
C ARG A 390 8.57 -10.46 -19.15
N LYS A 391 8.57 -9.30 -19.80
CA LYS A 391 9.65 -8.31 -19.64
C LYS A 391 9.71 -7.75 -18.22
N VAL A 392 8.56 -7.56 -17.57
CA VAL A 392 8.51 -7.19 -16.14
C VAL A 392 9.20 -8.25 -15.29
N TYR A 393 8.94 -9.54 -15.54
CA TYR A 393 9.63 -10.63 -14.83
C TYR A 393 11.16 -10.58 -15.03
N ASP A 394 11.64 -10.38 -16.25
CA ASP A 394 13.07 -10.29 -16.53
C ASP A 394 13.72 -9.15 -15.74
N VAL A 395 13.10 -7.96 -15.77
CA VAL A 395 13.61 -6.77 -15.07
C VAL A 395 13.58 -6.97 -13.56
N VAL A 396 12.49 -7.46 -13.01
CA VAL A 396 12.34 -7.69 -11.56
C VAL A 396 13.34 -8.72 -11.06
N ASN A 397 13.52 -9.84 -11.79
CA ASN A 397 14.50 -10.86 -11.43
C ASN A 397 15.93 -10.33 -11.45
N HIS A 398 16.27 -9.47 -12.42
CA HIS A 398 17.56 -8.79 -12.47
C HIS A 398 17.79 -7.93 -11.23
N GLU A 399 16.87 -7.05 -10.89
CA GLU A 399 16.99 -6.16 -9.74
C GLU A 399 16.99 -6.92 -8.40
N LEU A 400 16.19 -7.98 -8.29
CA LEU A 400 16.17 -8.82 -7.08
C LEU A 400 17.45 -9.63 -6.89
N SER A 401 18.17 -9.98 -7.99
CA SER A 401 19.50 -10.61 -7.90
C SER A 401 20.51 -9.68 -7.22
N HIS A 402 20.44 -8.38 -7.52
CA HIS A 402 21.23 -7.36 -6.82
C HIS A 402 20.85 -7.27 -5.34
N ALA A 403 19.55 -7.33 -5.01
CA ALA A 403 19.10 -7.31 -3.61
C ALA A 403 19.53 -8.58 -2.84
N SER A 404 19.55 -9.74 -3.49
CA SER A 404 20.10 -10.97 -2.94
C SER A 404 21.60 -10.87 -2.69
N HIS A 405 22.35 -10.29 -3.63
CA HIS A 405 23.77 -9.99 -3.46
C HIS A 405 24.01 -9.04 -2.30
N PHE A 406 23.19 -7.97 -2.19
CA PHE A 406 23.23 -7.07 -1.01
C PHE A 406 23.10 -7.84 0.31
N SER A 407 22.17 -8.81 0.39
CA SER A 407 21.99 -9.63 1.60
C SER A 407 23.25 -10.43 1.97
N GLN A 408 24.06 -10.82 1.01
CA GLN A 408 25.30 -11.58 1.21
C GLN A 408 26.46 -10.67 1.63
N VAL A 409 26.65 -9.52 0.96
CA VAL A 409 27.83 -8.68 1.16
C VAL A 409 27.64 -7.61 2.22
N GLY A 410 26.41 -7.27 2.55
CA GLY A 410 26.06 -6.28 3.57
C GLY A 410 26.19 -4.82 3.12
N SER A 411 25.66 -3.92 3.96
CA SER A 411 25.52 -2.49 3.66
C SER A 411 26.83 -1.76 3.45
N ALA A 412 27.89 -2.12 4.20
CA ALA A 412 29.19 -1.47 4.09
C ALA A 412 29.89 -1.72 2.75
N HIS A 413 29.80 -2.96 2.26
CA HIS A 413 30.35 -3.32 0.94
C HIS A 413 29.52 -2.66 -0.16
N TRP A 414 28.20 -2.74 -0.04
CA TRP A 414 27.28 -2.19 -1.04
C TRP A 414 27.43 -0.67 -1.18
N ALA A 415 27.61 0.05 -0.08
CA ALA A 415 27.86 1.48 -0.10
C ALA A 415 29.13 1.86 -0.89
N LYS A 416 30.21 1.09 -0.73
CA LYS A 416 31.42 1.27 -1.53
C LYS A 416 31.20 1.00 -3.00
N TYR A 417 30.44 -0.05 -3.32
CA TYR A 417 30.09 -0.43 -4.68
C TYR A 417 29.28 0.67 -5.37
N ILE A 418 28.22 1.18 -4.73
CA ILE A 418 27.41 2.29 -5.26
C ILE A 418 28.27 3.56 -5.42
N SER A 419 29.12 3.91 -4.44
CA SER A 419 30.03 5.04 -4.55
C SER A 419 30.99 4.90 -5.73
N TYR A 420 31.51 3.70 -5.95
CA TYR A 420 32.41 3.42 -7.07
C TYR A 420 31.69 3.60 -8.43
N ILE A 421 30.51 3.03 -8.60
CA ILE A 421 29.71 3.19 -9.83
C ILE A 421 29.45 4.66 -10.13
N THR A 422 29.01 5.42 -9.12
CA THR A 422 28.66 6.84 -9.30
C THR A 422 29.86 7.74 -9.63
N VAL A 423 31.04 7.40 -9.15
CA VAL A 423 32.28 8.16 -9.45
C VAL A 423 32.93 7.71 -10.77
N SER A 424 32.88 6.41 -11.08
CA SER A 424 33.53 5.86 -12.29
C SER A 424 32.80 6.17 -13.58
N TYR A 425 31.49 6.47 -13.52
CA TYR A 425 30.68 6.77 -14.72
C TYR A 425 31.02 8.13 -15.37
N THR A 426 31.76 8.99 -14.69
CA THR A 426 32.27 10.23 -15.27
C THR A 426 33.57 10.02 -16.07
N HIS A 427 34.23 8.85 -16.01
CA HIS A 427 35.54 8.64 -16.57
C HIS A 427 35.87 7.27 -17.20
N LEU A 428 34.92 6.35 -17.36
CA LEU A 428 35.23 5.06 -17.98
C LEU A 428 34.41 4.82 -19.26
N THR A 429 35.02 5.12 -20.40
CA THR A 429 34.92 4.24 -21.56
C THR A 429 35.47 2.88 -21.13
N LEU A 430 34.62 1.86 -21.07
CA LEU A 430 35.06 0.47 -20.88
C LEU A 430 36.16 0.14 -21.88
N PRO A 431 37.29 -0.47 -21.48
CA PRO A 431 38.20 -1.05 -22.44
C PRO A 431 37.40 -2.11 -23.19
N THR A 432 37.22 -1.90 -24.49
CA THR A 432 36.78 -2.93 -25.41
C THR A 432 37.91 -3.97 -25.47
N ASN A 433 37.82 -5.01 -24.63
CA ASN A 433 38.61 -6.22 -24.90
C ASN A 433 38.01 -6.89 -26.13
N ARG A 434 38.47 -6.43 -27.28
CA ARG A 434 38.68 -7.27 -28.43
C ARG A 434 40.13 -7.73 -28.35
N GLU A 435 40.28 -9.03 -28.33
CA GLU A 435 41.43 -9.93 -28.55
C GLU A 435 41.36 -11.02 -27.47
N VAL A 436 41.08 -12.25 -27.75
CA VAL A 436 41.44 -13.18 -28.85
C VAL A 436 40.29 -14.17 -29.04
#